data_955ec45237fc5fbcd57992b248a21255
#
_entry.id   955ec45237fc5fbcd57992b248a21255
#
_cell.length_a   1.000
_cell.length_b   1.000
_cell.length_c   1.000
_cell.angle_alpha   90.00
_cell.angle_beta   90.00
_cell.angle_gamma   90.00
#
_symmetry.space_group_name_H-M   'P 1'
#
loop_
_entity.id
_entity.type
_entity.pdbx_description
1 polymer ?
#
loop_
_entity_poly.entity_id
_entity_poly.type
_entity_poly.pdbx_seq_one_letter_code
_entity_poly.pdbx_strand_id
1 'polypeptide(L)'
;KVVLKGNVKAFNGMMVQDVPLAYTVTRRNPRPGYWSNADKPLLSDTIQLDTNGDFSIPLTLEAPAVDTDGYGSVYTYHVEAVVTDEAGETQSASYNLLAGPKAYSFDIRLPQYVCKEDSMLFTFGVNNVMNIPQHIEGSYCLYPFAEQNGARNIAGSEPLDDVVLEGTFTANRLQDFSAWNKLPSGNYRLKL
;
A
#
# COMPACT_ATOMS: atom_id res chain seq x y z
N LYS A 1 -13.44 2.13 -6.41
CA LYS A 1 -14.03 3.48 -6.27
C LYS A 1 -13.67 4.01 -4.88
N VAL A 2 -13.22 5.26 -4.82
CA VAL A 2 -12.87 5.97 -3.59
C VAL A 2 -13.64 7.28 -3.59
N VAL A 3 -13.99 7.78 -2.42
CA VAL A 3 -14.60 9.10 -2.25
C VAL A 3 -13.65 9.94 -1.40
N LEU A 4 -13.11 11.01 -1.99
CA LEU A 4 -12.33 11.99 -1.28
C LEU A 4 -13.28 13.00 -0.66
N LYS A 5 -13.21 13.19 0.65
CA LYS A 5 -14.01 14.16 1.40
C LYS A 5 -13.11 15.22 1.99
N GLY A 6 -13.56 16.43 2.02
CA GLY A 6 -12.85 17.55 2.63
C GLY A 6 -13.81 18.64 3.07
N ASN A 7 -13.24 19.63 3.75
CA ASN A 7 -13.96 20.81 4.25
C ASN A 7 -13.14 22.06 3.97
N VAL A 8 -13.79 23.12 3.54
CA VAL A 8 -13.17 24.41 3.26
C VAL A 8 -13.59 25.43 4.31
N LYS A 9 -12.61 26.10 4.87
CA LYS A 9 -12.81 27.19 5.86
C LYS A 9 -11.97 28.38 5.50
N ALA A 10 -12.51 29.56 5.70
CA ALA A 10 -11.76 30.81 5.61
C ALA A 10 -10.74 30.92 6.76
N PHE A 11 -9.72 31.75 6.62
CA PHE A 11 -8.69 31.96 7.64
C PHE A 11 -9.25 32.45 8.99
N ASN A 12 -10.36 33.16 8.98
CA ASN A 12 -11.06 33.59 10.20
C ASN A 12 -11.92 32.47 10.85
N GLY A 13 -11.88 31.26 10.29
CA GLY A 13 -12.65 30.12 10.78
C GLY A 13 -14.10 30.04 10.30
N MET A 14 -14.55 31.01 9.50
CA MET A 14 -15.89 30.98 8.90
C MET A 14 -15.98 29.90 7.83
N MET A 15 -17.15 29.29 7.72
CA MET A 15 -17.45 28.31 6.68
C MET A 15 -17.54 29.02 5.34
N VAL A 16 -16.89 28.42 4.31
CA VAL A 16 -17.05 28.85 2.93
C VAL A 16 -18.15 27.99 2.32
N GLN A 17 -19.27 28.61 1.98
CA GLN A 17 -20.47 27.88 1.51
C GLN A 17 -20.88 28.39 0.13
N ASP A 18 -21.57 27.55 -0.62
CA ASP A 18 -22.14 27.85 -1.94
C ASP A 18 -21.13 28.39 -2.98
N VAL A 19 -19.85 28.10 -2.79
CA VAL A 19 -18.76 28.51 -3.67
C VAL A 19 -18.31 27.33 -4.51
N PRO A 20 -18.00 27.52 -5.82
CA PRO A 20 -17.48 26.44 -6.66
C PRO A 20 -16.07 26.06 -6.24
N LEU A 21 -15.85 24.76 -6.11
CA LEU A 21 -14.53 24.14 -5.93
C LEU A 21 -14.14 23.46 -7.25
N ALA A 22 -13.10 23.99 -7.88
CA ALA A 22 -12.50 23.35 -9.04
C ALA A 22 -11.45 22.33 -8.57
N TYR A 23 -11.43 21.15 -9.19
CA TYR A 23 -10.42 20.15 -8.88
C TYR A 23 -9.86 19.48 -10.12
N THR A 24 -8.61 19.05 -10.01
CA THR A 24 -7.90 18.29 -11.04
C THR A 24 -7.29 17.04 -10.44
N VAL A 25 -7.44 15.93 -11.13
CA VAL A 25 -6.84 14.64 -10.77
C VAL A 25 -5.81 14.26 -11.81
N THR A 26 -4.58 14.10 -11.38
CA THR A 26 -3.44 13.73 -12.23
C THR A 26 -2.85 12.41 -11.75
N ARG A 27 -2.68 11.45 -12.66
CA ARG A 27 -1.97 10.20 -12.36
C ARG A 27 -0.49 10.35 -12.66
N ARG A 28 0.35 10.13 -11.64
CA ARG A 28 1.80 10.12 -11.75
C ARG A 28 2.32 8.69 -11.89
N ASN A 29 3.25 8.50 -12.80
CA ASN A 29 3.91 7.21 -12.97
C ASN A 29 4.93 7.00 -11.84
N PRO A 30 4.97 5.84 -11.16
CA PRO A 30 5.92 5.56 -10.09
C PRO A 30 7.38 5.44 -10.56
N ARG A 31 7.60 5.19 -11.85
CA ARG A 31 8.94 5.10 -12.46
C ARG A 31 9.10 6.18 -13.52
N PRO A 32 9.53 7.39 -13.17
CA PRO A 32 9.89 8.39 -14.15
C PRO A 32 11.16 7.91 -14.89
N GLY A 33 10.99 7.41 -16.09
CA GLY A 33 12.08 7.03 -16.99
C GLY A 33 12.15 8.02 -18.15
N TYR A 34 13.26 7.99 -18.90
CA TYR A 34 13.51 8.87 -20.07
C TYR A 34 12.37 8.81 -21.12
N TRP A 35 11.54 7.78 -21.07
CA TRP A 35 10.41 7.52 -21.97
C TRP A 35 9.06 7.43 -21.24
N SER A 36 8.99 7.78 -19.94
CA SER A 36 7.73 7.73 -19.24
C SER A 36 6.85 8.89 -19.68
N ASN A 37 5.61 8.56 -20.04
CA ASN A 37 4.58 9.54 -20.31
C ASN A 37 4.52 10.53 -19.16
N ALA A 38 4.50 11.81 -19.52
CA ALA A 38 4.27 12.92 -18.59
C ALA A 38 3.03 12.61 -17.74
N ASP A 39 2.98 13.21 -16.56
CA ASP A 39 1.82 13.17 -15.70
C ASP A 39 0.54 13.39 -16.54
N LYS A 40 -0.37 12.44 -16.49
CA LYS A 40 -1.58 12.48 -17.31
C LYS A 40 -2.72 13.04 -16.49
N PRO A 41 -3.25 14.23 -16.84
CA PRO A 41 -4.50 14.67 -16.26
C PRO A 41 -5.61 13.69 -16.64
N LEU A 42 -6.32 13.18 -15.65
CA LEU A 42 -7.39 12.20 -15.83
C LEU A 42 -8.76 12.85 -15.79
N LEU A 43 -8.93 13.84 -14.93
CA LEU A 43 -10.19 14.47 -14.66
C LEU A 43 -9.96 15.90 -14.19
N SER A 44 -10.75 16.82 -14.71
CA SER A 44 -10.91 18.17 -14.19
C SER A 44 -12.39 18.49 -14.17
N ASP A 45 -12.90 18.91 -13.02
CA ASP A 45 -14.32 19.21 -12.85
C ASP A 45 -14.51 20.24 -11.73
N THR A 46 -15.75 20.69 -11.58
CA THR A 46 -16.13 21.68 -10.55
C THR A 46 -17.35 21.16 -9.80
N ILE A 47 -17.30 21.24 -8.47
CA ILE A 47 -18.40 20.89 -7.58
C ILE A 47 -18.74 22.09 -6.70
N GLN A 48 -19.97 22.14 -6.19
CA GLN A 48 -20.39 23.15 -5.23
C GLN A 48 -20.09 22.65 -3.82
N LEU A 49 -19.56 23.55 -2.99
CA LEU A 49 -19.48 23.33 -1.54
C LEU A 49 -20.90 23.34 -0.97
N ASP A 50 -21.13 22.53 0.03
CA ASP A 50 -22.39 22.58 0.77
C ASP A 50 -22.41 23.74 1.78
N THR A 51 -23.52 23.86 2.53
CA THR A 51 -23.72 24.91 3.53
C THR A 51 -22.75 24.84 4.71
N ASN A 52 -22.02 23.73 4.89
CA ASN A 52 -20.99 23.55 5.90
C ASN A 52 -19.58 23.70 5.34
N GLY A 53 -19.45 23.99 4.04
CA GLY A 53 -18.19 24.02 3.34
C GLY A 53 -17.63 22.61 3.04
N ASP A 54 -18.46 21.58 3.14
CA ASP A 54 -18.05 20.21 2.88
C ASP A 54 -18.15 19.88 1.38
N PHE A 55 -17.25 19.01 0.93
CA PHE A 55 -17.25 18.50 -0.44
C PHE A 55 -16.97 17.02 -0.49
N SER A 56 -17.37 16.39 -1.58
CA SER A 56 -17.19 14.97 -1.82
C SER A 56 -16.88 14.71 -3.30
N ILE A 57 -15.67 14.23 -3.60
CA ILE A 57 -15.19 13.94 -4.94
C ILE A 57 -15.17 12.42 -5.15
N PRO A 58 -16.06 11.85 -5.96
CA PRO A 58 -16.02 10.42 -6.29
C PRO A 58 -14.93 10.16 -7.33
N LEU A 59 -13.97 9.31 -6.99
CA LEU A 59 -12.86 8.94 -7.86
C LEU A 59 -12.94 7.46 -8.24
N THR A 60 -12.71 7.17 -9.51
CA THR A 60 -12.45 5.82 -9.98
C THR A 60 -10.95 5.69 -10.25
N LEU A 61 -10.25 5.03 -9.34
CA LEU A 61 -8.84 4.73 -9.50
C LEU A 61 -8.70 3.47 -10.35
N GLU A 62 -7.96 3.57 -11.44
CA GLU A 62 -7.61 2.41 -12.26
C GLU A 62 -6.47 1.67 -11.55
N ALA A 63 -6.63 0.36 -11.36
CA ALA A 63 -5.51 -0.46 -10.94
C ALA A 63 -4.48 -0.52 -12.09
N PRO A 64 -3.19 -0.34 -11.81
CA PRO A 64 -2.18 -0.57 -12.82
C PRO A 64 -2.22 -2.02 -13.29
N ALA A 65 -1.91 -2.24 -14.57
CA ALA A 65 -1.63 -3.58 -15.04
C ALA A 65 -0.48 -4.18 -14.22
N VAL A 66 -0.60 -5.46 -13.87
CA VAL A 66 0.50 -6.18 -13.22
C VAL A 66 1.61 -6.29 -14.24
N ASP A 67 2.77 -5.71 -13.94
CA ASP A 67 3.95 -5.87 -14.78
C ASP A 67 4.32 -7.37 -14.87
N THR A 68 4.87 -7.78 -16.02
CA THR A 68 5.30 -9.16 -16.29
C THR A 68 6.28 -9.72 -15.24
N ASP A 69 6.93 -8.85 -14.49
CA ASP A 69 7.90 -9.19 -13.43
C ASP A 69 7.22 -9.47 -12.07
N GLY A 70 5.89 -9.47 -12.00
CA GLY A 70 5.13 -9.72 -10.78
C GLY A 70 5.19 -8.59 -9.73
N TYR A 71 5.93 -7.54 -10.00
CA TYR A 71 6.00 -6.33 -9.18
C TYR A 71 4.93 -5.35 -9.66
N GLY A 72 3.81 -5.33 -8.97
CA GLY A 72 2.76 -4.35 -9.28
C GLY A 72 3.23 -2.94 -8.96
N SER A 73 3.15 -2.05 -9.95
CA SER A 73 3.44 -0.64 -9.75
C SER A 73 2.34 0.03 -8.93
N VAL A 74 2.72 0.86 -7.96
CA VAL A 74 1.79 1.72 -7.23
C VAL A 74 1.75 3.07 -7.93
N TYR A 75 0.57 3.51 -8.38
CA TYR A 75 0.38 4.83 -8.94
C TYR A 75 0.02 5.84 -7.85
N THR A 76 0.53 7.06 -8.01
CA THR A 76 0.11 8.22 -7.22
C THR A 76 -0.93 9.00 -8.01
N TYR A 77 -2.11 9.16 -7.44
CA TYR A 77 -3.14 10.07 -7.94
C TYR A 77 -3.06 11.36 -7.14
N HIS A 78 -2.58 12.40 -7.79
CA HIS A 78 -2.50 13.74 -7.22
C HIS A 78 -3.81 14.47 -7.48
N VAL A 79 -4.50 14.83 -6.42
CA VAL A 79 -5.74 15.63 -6.47
C VAL A 79 -5.40 17.02 -5.98
N GLU A 80 -5.61 18.01 -6.82
CA GLU A 80 -5.50 19.41 -6.49
C GLU A 80 -6.89 20.04 -6.51
N ALA A 81 -7.25 20.73 -5.45
CA ALA A 81 -8.52 21.43 -5.31
C ALA A 81 -8.27 22.92 -5.10
N VAL A 82 -9.03 23.75 -5.81
CA VAL A 82 -8.90 25.20 -5.82
C VAL A 82 -10.28 25.83 -5.57
N VAL A 83 -10.33 26.76 -4.65
CA VAL A 83 -11.52 27.56 -4.35
C VAL A 83 -11.17 29.03 -4.48
N THR A 84 -12.04 29.80 -5.12
CA THR A 84 -11.95 31.25 -5.15
C THR A 84 -13.20 31.80 -4.48
N ASP A 85 -13.01 32.59 -3.44
CA ASP A 85 -14.12 33.21 -2.69
C ASP A 85 -14.72 34.43 -3.44
N GLU A 86 -15.79 34.98 -2.87
CA GLU A 86 -16.46 36.16 -3.44
C GLU A 86 -15.56 37.44 -3.46
N ALA A 87 -14.55 37.51 -2.61
CA ALA A 87 -13.57 38.56 -2.59
C ALA A 87 -12.46 38.41 -3.64
N GLY A 88 -12.46 37.26 -4.36
CA GLY A 88 -11.45 36.93 -5.35
C GLY A 88 -10.19 36.28 -4.77
N GLU A 89 -10.18 35.96 -3.48
CA GLU A 89 -9.07 35.20 -2.87
C GLU A 89 -9.12 33.75 -3.29
N THR A 90 -7.97 33.23 -3.77
CA THR A 90 -7.85 31.87 -4.23
C THR A 90 -7.02 31.06 -3.23
N GLN A 91 -7.57 29.92 -2.81
CA GLN A 91 -6.90 28.96 -1.95
C GLN A 91 -6.82 27.61 -2.66
N SER A 92 -5.70 26.92 -2.50
CA SER A 92 -5.51 25.59 -3.05
C SER A 92 -5.03 24.60 -2.01
N ALA A 93 -5.44 23.36 -2.17
CA ALA A 93 -4.95 22.23 -1.39
C ALA A 93 -4.73 21.04 -2.30
N SER A 94 -3.80 20.16 -1.92
CA SER A 94 -3.56 18.93 -2.67
C SER A 94 -3.51 17.72 -1.76
N TYR A 95 -3.88 16.57 -2.33
CA TYR A 95 -3.83 15.28 -1.66
C TYR A 95 -3.34 14.20 -2.61
N ASN A 96 -2.51 13.27 -2.10
CA ASN A 96 -2.00 12.14 -2.87
C ASN A 96 -2.69 10.85 -2.43
N LEU A 97 -3.34 10.18 -3.38
CA LEU A 97 -3.89 8.85 -3.20
C LEU A 97 -2.98 7.84 -3.87
N LEU A 98 -2.65 6.77 -3.17
CA LEU A 98 -1.89 5.66 -3.73
C LEU A 98 -2.84 4.52 -4.12
N ALA A 99 -2.68 4.00 -5.33
CA ALA A 99 -3.40 2.83 -5.79
C ALA A 99 -2.45 1.82 -6.41
N GLY A 100 -2.54 0.58 -5.96
CA GLY A 100 -1.74 -0.53 -6.43
C GLY A 100 -2.58 -1.78 -6.65
N PRO A 101 -2.02 -2.79 -7.33
CA PRO A 101 -2.71 -4.05 -7.60
C PRO A 101 -2.84 -4.93 -6.34
N LYS A 102 -2.04 -4.67 -5.33
CA LYS A 102 -2.05 -5.39 -4.04
C LYS A 102 -2.50 -4.47 -2.93
N ALA A 103 -3.43 -4.94 -2.10
CA ALA A 103 -3.94 -4.17 -0.97
C ALA A 103 -2.90 -4.00 0.15
N TYR A 104 -1.99 -4.97 0.27
CA TYR A 104 -1.01 -5.04 1.35
C TYR A 104 0.40 -5.31 0.83
N SER A 105 1.38 -4.80 1.56
CA SER A 105 2.80 -5.16 1.46
C SER A 105 3.26 -5.82 2.75
N PHE A 106 4.18 -6.78 2.62
CA PHE A 106 4.79 -7.47 3.75
C PHE A 106 6.19 -6.92 4.00
N ASP A 107 6.52 -6.61 5.24
CA ASP A 107 7.87 -6.32 5.72
C ASP A 107 8.29 -7.45 6.67
N ILE A 108 9.06 -8.39 6.14
CA ILE A 108 9.48 -9.60 6.87
C ILE A 108 10.97 -9.45 7.17
N ARG A 109 11.30 -9.34 8.45
CA ARG A 109 12.68 -9.25 8.93
C ARG A 109 12.99 -10.47 9.76
N LEU A 110 13.47 -11.51 9.10
CA LEU A 110 13.94 -12.73 9.75
C LEU A 110 15.48 -12.79 9.68
N PRO A 111 16.14 -13.32 10.70
CA PRO A 111 17.57 -13.64 10.61
C PRO A 111 17.77 -14.71 9.54
N GLN A 112 18.88 -14.62 8.81
CA GLN A 112 19.22 -15.59 7.78
C GLN A 112 19.49 -16.98 8.35
N TYR A 113 20.06 -17.03 9.57
CA TYR A 113 20.38 -18.26 10.31
C TYR A 113 19.81 -18.14 11.71
N VAL A 114 19.27 -19.24 12.20
CA VAL A 114 18.70 -19.37 13.54
C VAL A 114 19.22 -20.65 14.17
N CYS A 115 19.74 -20.56 15.38
CA CYS A 115 20.10 -21.72 16.20
C CYS A 115 18.88 -22.18 17.00
N LYS A 116 18.84 -23.47 17.36
CA LYS A 116 17.70 -24.04 18.12
C LYS A 116 17.51 -23.44 19.51
N GLU A 117 18.56 -22.82 20.05
CA GLU A 117 18.56 -22.17 21.36
C GLU A 117 18.21 -20.67 21.29
N ASP A 118 18.09 -20.12 20.06
CA ASP A 118 17.77 -18.72 19.89
C ASP A 118 16.30 -18.43 20.24
N SER A 119 16.07 -17.21 20.71
CA SER A 119 14.73 -16.70 20.89
C SER A 119 14.06 -16.50 19.53
N MET A 120 12.91 -17.12 19.32
CA MET A 120 12.13 -17.06 18.07
C MET A 120 11.03 -16.00 18.14
N LEU A 121 11.38 -14.82 18.63
CA LEU A 121 10.44 -13.70 18.71
C LEU A 121 10.55 -12.81 17.47
N PHE A 122 9.51 -12.81 16.64
CA PHE A 122 9.48 -12.04 15.39
C PHE A 122 8.18 -11.23 15.24
N THR A 123 8.24 -10.27 14.35
CA THR A 123 7.09 -9.49 13.92
C THR A 123 6.97 -9.59 12.40
N PHE A 124 5.82 -10.00 11.90
CA PHE A 124 5.50 -9.87 10.49
C PHE A 124 4.82 -8.52 10.27
N GLY A 125 5.54 -7.62 9.61
CA GLY A 125 5.01 -6.32 9.23
C GLY A 125 4.05 -6.46 8.05
N VAL A 126 2.85 -5.89 8.18
CA VAL A 126 1.89 -5.79 7.07
C VAL A 126 1.37 -4.36 7.02
N ASN A 127 1.60 -3.72 5.88
CA ASN A 127 1.17 -2.35 5.65
C ASN A 127 0.23 -2.28 4.44
N ASN A 128 -0.66 -1.31 4.43
CA ASN A 128 -1.43 -0.99 3.23
C ASN A 128 -0.56 -0.21 2.21
N VAL A 129 -1.11 0.10 1.05
CA VAL A 129 -0.42 0.87 -0.01
C VAL A 129 0.03 2.26 0.43
N MET A 130 -0.55 2.82 1.50
CA MET A 130 -0.17 4.10 2.11
C MET A 130 0.90 3.95 3.19
N ASN A 131 1.48 2.76 3.32
CA ASN A 131 2.45 2.38 4.36
C ASN A 131 1.91 2.52 5.80
N ILE A 132 0.59 2.39 5.97
CA ILE A 132 -0.07 2.39 7.27
C ILE A 132 -0.14 0.95 7.78
N PRO A 133 0.37 0.67 9.01
CA PRO A 133 0.30 -0.65 9.61
C PRO A 133 -1.13 -1.18 9.70
N GLN A 134 -1.33 -2.45 9.33
CA GLN A 134 -2.62 -3.12 9.36
C GLN A 134 -2.63 -4.18 10.45
N HIS A 135 -3.68 -4.22 11.26
CA HIS A 135 -3.91 -5.25 12.26
C HIS A 135 -4.81 -6.34 11.69
N ILE A 136 -4.18 -7.25 10.99
CA ILE A 136 -4.87 -8.40 10.35
C ILE A 136 -4.29 -9.71 10.86
N GLU A 137 -5.08 -10.75 10.81
CA GLU A 137 -4.63 -12.12 11.04
C GLU A 137 -4.23 -12.76 9.71
N GLY A 138 -3.17 -13.53 9.74
CA GLY A 138 -2.67 -14.29 8.59
C GLY A 138 -2.24 -15.68 9.00
N SER A 139 -1.94 -16.49 8.00
CA SER A 139 -1.36 -17.81 8.18
C SER A 139 0.03 -17.89 7.57
N TYR A 140 0.84 -18.80 8.08
CA TYR A 140 2.14 -19.12 7.53
C TYR A 140 2.33 -20.62 7.36
N CYS A 141 3.13 -20.98 6.37
CA CYS A 141 3.57 -22.34 6.15
C CYS A 141 5.08 -22.36 5.94
N LEU A 142 5.75 -23.38 6.49
CA LEU A 142 7.15 -23.69 6.25
C LEU A 142 7.27 -24.95 5.40
N TYR A 143 8.10 -24.86 4.37
CA TYR A 143 8.43 -25.96 3.46
C TYR A 143 9.92 -26.23 3.52
N PRO A 144 10.36 -27.51 3.50
CA PRO A 144 11.77 -27.84 3.34
C PRO A 144 12.28 -27.25 2.02
N PHE A 145 13.50 -26.76 2.03
CA PHE A 145 14.13 -26.23 0.83
C PHE A 145 15.46 -26.91 0.59
N ALA A 146 15.55 -27.69 -0.47
CA ALA A 146 16.82 -28.26 -0.92
C ALA A 146 17.51 -27.26 -1.86
N GLU A 147 18.72 -26.82 -1.52
CA GLU A 147 19.56 -26.08 -2.46
C GLU A 147 19.92 -27.02 -3.62
N GLN A 148 19.33 -26.80 -4.77
CA GLN A 148 19.80 -27.38 -6.01
C GLN A 148 20.95 -26.54 -6.53
N ASN A 149 22.18 -27.09 -6.43
CA ASN A 149 23.42 -26.68 -7.08
C ASN A 149 23.40 -25.32 -7.80
N GLY A 150 23.66 -24.23 -7.07
CA GLY A 150 24.07 -22.95 -7.65
C GLY A 150 23.03 -22.13 -8.42
N ALA A 151 21.83 -22.63 -8.62
CA ALA A 151 20.75 -21.87 -9.23
C ALA A 151 20.05 -21.02 -8.14
N ARG A 152 20.24 -19.72 -8.18
CA ARG A 152 19.38 -18.78 -7.47
C ARG A 152 17.94 -19.01 -7.95
N ASN A 153 17.14 -19.72 -7.17
CA ASN A 153 15.74 -19.90 -7.49
C ASN A 153 15.04 -18.55 -7.45
N ILE A 154 14.74 -18.06 -8.65
CA ILE A 154 13.90 -16.92 -8.92
C ILE A 154 12.51 -17.21 -8.34
N ALA A 155 11.90 -16.19 -7.73
CA ALA A 155 10.54 -16.23 -7.23
C ALA A 155 9.59 -16.85 -8.28
N GLY A 156 8.97 -17.99 -7.98
CA GLY A 156 8.00 -18.64 -8.88
C GLY A 156 8.02 -20.15 -8.94
N SER A 157 9.07 -20.83 -8.46
CA SER A 157 9.03 -22.29 -8.37
C SER A 157 8.10 -22.71 -7.23
N GLU A 158 7.09 -23.50 -7.54
CA GLU A 158 6.21 -24.11 -6.53
C GLU A 158 7.03 -24.91 -5.51
N PRO A 159 6.63 -24.88 -4.22
CA PRO A 159 7.24 -25.75 -3.24
C PRO A 159 6.96 -27.19 -3.65
N LEU A 160 8.01 -27.98 -3.82
CA LEU A 160 7.93 -29.38 -4.26
C LEU A 160 7.58 -30.35 -3.11
N ASP A 161 7.51 -29.85 -1.87
CA ASP A 161 7.41 -30.71 -0.71
C ASP A 161 6.24 -30.34 0.20
N ASP A 162 5.81 -31.32 1.00
CA ASP A 162 4.75 -31.17 1.98
C ASP A 162 5.08 -30.10 3.03
N VAL A 163 4.07 -29.41 3.50
CA VAL A 163 4.18 -28.46 4.61
C VAL A 163 4.69 -29.18 5.85
N VAL A 164 5.81 -28.71 6.41
CA VAL A 164 6.37 -29.29 7.64
C VAL A 164 5.92 -28.59 8.90
N LEU A 165 5.47 -27.36 8.78
CA LEU A 165 4.90 -26.59 9.88
C LEU A 165 3.97 -25.52 9.33
N GLU A 166 2.83 -25.35 9.98
CA GLU A 166 1.89 -24.29 9.70
C GLU A 166 1.43 -23.61 11.00
N GLY A 167 0.95 -22.39 10.87
CA GLY A 167 0.43 -21.62 11.99
C GLY A 167 -0.20 -20.32 11.57
N THR A 168 -0.62 -19.55 12.55
CA THR A 168 -1.22 -18.23 12.36
C THR A 168 -0.35 -17.15 12.98
N PHE A 169 -0.51 -15.93 12.52
CA PHE A 169 0.13 -14.75 13.09
C PHE A 169 -0.81 -13.56 13.09
N THR A 170 -0.57 -12.63 14.01
CA THR A 170 -1.20 -11.31 14.01
C THR A 170 -0.20 -10.29 13.49
N ALA A 171 -0.55 -9.59 12.42
CA ALA A 171 0.33 -8.61 11.80
C ALA A 171 0.72 -7.47 12.77
N ASN A 172 1.97 -7.00 12.64
CA ASN A 172 2.53 -5.91 13.42
C ASN A 172 2.55 -6.15 14.94
N ARG A 173 2.54 -7.41 15.36
CA ARG A 173 2.71 -7.83 16.75
C ARG A 173 3.92 -8.73 16.91
N LEU A 174 4.65 -8.52 18.02
CA LEU A 174 5.71 -9.45 18.42
C LEU A 174 5.09 -10.76 18.90
N GLN A 175 5.50 -11.87 18.34
CA GLN A 175 4.97 -13.20 18.63
C GLN A 175 6.08 -14.23 18.74
N ASP A 176 5.78 -15.29 19.48
CA ASP A 176 6.68 -16.41 19.69
C ASP A 176 6.46 -17.51 18.64
N PHE A 177 7.52 -17.81 17.91
CA PHE A 177 7.58 -18.87 16.91
C PHE A 177 8.51 -20.02 17.35
N SER A 178 8.67 -20.24 18.66
CA SER A 178 9.54 -21.29 19.22
C SER A 178 9.22 -22.71 18.72
N ALA A 179 8.02 -22.93 18.19
CA ALA A 179 7.67 -24.17 17.49
C ALA A 179 8.64 -24.47 16.32
N TRP A 180 9.25 -23.46 15.69
CA TRP A 180 10.20 -23.66 14.60
C TRP A 180 11.50 -24.32 15.07
N ASN A 181 11.89 -24.17 16.33
CA ASN A 181 13.06 -24.81 16.91
C ASN A 181 12.97 -26.34 16.96
N LYS A 182 11.75 -26.90 16.81
CA LYS A 182 11.52 -28.34 16.77
C LYS A 182 11.82 -28.96 15.40
N LEU A 183 11.97 -28.14 14.38
CA LEU A 183 12.25 -28.62 13.03
C LEU A 183 13.70 -29.17 12.96
N PRO A 184 13.95 -30.20 12.11
CA PRO A 184 15.30 -30.66 11.80
C PRO A 184 16.20 -29.50 11.31
N SER A 185 17.52 -29.65 11.46
CA SER A 185 18.44 -28.68 10.84
C SER A 185 18.32 -28.76 9.33
N GLY A 186 18.20 -27.60 8.67
CA GLY A 186 18.02 -27.52 7.22
C GLY A 186 17.58 -26.13 6.77
N ASN A 187 17.37 -26.00 5.49
CA ASN A 187 16.84 -24.78 4.88
C ASN A 187 15.34 -24.87 4.72
N TYR A 188 14.65 -23.79 5.00
CA TYR A 188 13.20 -23.71 4.92
C TYR A 188 12.74 -22.47 4.15
N ARG A 189 11.66 -22.63 3.39
CA ARG A 189 10.97 -21.50 2.75
C ARG A 189 9.72 -21.15 3.57
N LEU A 190 9.63 -19.89 3.94
CA LEU A 190 8.43 -19.34 4.57
C LEU A 190 7.48 -18.79 3.50
N LYS A 191 6.22 -19.19 3.57
CA LYS A 191 5.10 -18.62 2.80
C LYS A 191 4.10 -18.00 3.76
N LEU A 192 3.70 -16.79 3.50
CA LEU A 192 2.66 -16.06 4.22
C LEU A 192 1.42 -15.90 3.33
#